data_aa3cddf463686c5c507bff8b0cc07f49
#
_entry.id   aa3cddf463686c5c507bff8b0cc07f49
#
_cell.length_a   1.000
_cell.length_b   1.000
_cell.length_c   1.000
_cell.angle_alpha   90.00
_cell.angle_beta   90.00
_cell.angle_gamma   90.00
#
_symmetry.space_group_name_H-M   'P 1'
#
loop_
_entity.id
_entity.type
_entity.pdbx_description
1 polymer ?
#
loop_
_entity_poly.entity_id
_entity_poly.type
_entity_poly.pdbx_seq_one_letter_code
_entity_poly.pdbx_strand_id
1 'polypeptide(L)'
;MIVDIDQAVPLPLAAGYDICIAGGGVAGIVLAYTLAGRGKRILLLEAGGYEFSENSQSLYSGANIGREYFDLDVTRLRYLGGTSNHWGGACRPLDVHDFKRHDHIDESGWPIGITDIQPYLSEAHEIMEISDFPAERALNGSGGRLREISFRISRPPVRFGEKYREFLASSDAVDVFLSANLIDIDLDPDSGRVSAFTFRGYGEGGPIYKAYADRYVIALGGIENARTLLNANRQVPQGLGNDHDLVGRYFMEHLHHTLGYHFTDSTKTRFGETARFVSPTVEMMRREQIANAAFAIGGIYSFDDWSFPANVMLRSRAVLCANEAVKDFVERMIGPLRCRPDRSGSLSVFSEQIPNRNSRIRLSDENDRFGLRRPVLDWQLLPMDKKTIRTGALEIAKYFARNDIGRMKILDWVLDENDPLPPGIDKGEQVGGNHHMGTTRMGASRQDGVVDRDCRMFGVENLYVAGSSVFCTVGHAHPTLTIVQLALRLRDHLAPA
;
A
#
# COMPACT_ATOMS: atom_id res chain seq x y z
N MET A 1 12.86 -15.36 -20.27
CA MET A 1 11.72 -16.27 -20.65
C MET A 1 10.70 -16.35 -19.52
N ILE A 2 9.43 -16.76 -19.81
CA ILE A 2 8.44 -17.07 -18.76
C ILE A 2 8.07 -18.56 -18.83
N VAL A 3 8.18 -19.27 -17.71
CA VAL A 3 7.93 -20.70 -17.61
C VAL A 3 7.01 -21.00 -16.43
N ASP A 4 5.93 -21.73 -16.66
CA ASP A 4 5.11 -22.30 -15.58
C ASP A 4 5.75 -23.64 -15.15
N ILE A 5 6.22 -23.71 -13.90
CA ILE A 5 6.98 -24.88 -13.42
C ILE A 5 6.11 -26.12 -13.24
N ASP A 6 4.81 -25.99 -13.16
CA ASP A 6 3.89 -27.14 -13.13
C ASP A 6 3.72 -27.80 -14.52
N GLN A 7 4.12 -27.09 -15.60
CA GLN A 7 3.99 -27.56 -16.98
C GLN A 7 5.34 -27.95 -17.62
N ALA A 8 6.46 -27.51 -17.03
CA ALA A 8 7.80 -27.69 -17.58
C ALA A 8 8.63 -28.69 -16.77
N VAL A 9 8.97 -29.85 -17.39
CA VAL A 9 9.90 -30.85 -16.79
C VAL A 9 10.86 -31.34 -17.87
N PRO A 10 12.18 -31.20 -17.74
CA PRO A 10 12.92 -30.54 -16.64
C PRO A 10 12.81 -29.00 -16.68
N LEU A 11 12.92 -28.38 -15.50
CA LEU A 11 12.93 -26.93 -15.39
C LEU A 11 14.26 -26.38 -15.96
N PRO A 12 14.24 -25.40 -16.87
CA PRO A 12 15.45 -24.83 -17.45
C PRO A 12 16.11 -23.82 -16.47
N LEU A 13 16.57 -24.30 -15.32
CA LEU A 13 17.35 -23.50 -14.38
C LEU A 13 18.72 -23.20 -14.99
N ALA A 14 18.94 -21.94 -15.36
CA ALA A 14 20.25 -21.49 -15.77
C ALA A 14 21.18 -21.35 -14.55
N ALA A 15 22.47 -21.56 -14.76
CA ALA A 15 23.48 -21.21 -13.78
C ALA A 15 23.83 -19.72 -13.86
N GLY A 16 24.15 -19.07 -12.73
CA GLY A 16 24.75 -17.75 -12.68
C GLY A 16 23.76 -16.59 -12.80
N TYR A 17 22.69 -16.61 -12.01
CA TYR A 17 21.90 -15.42 -11.76
C TYR A 17 22.64 -14.46 -10.81
N ASP A 18 22.67 -13.16 -11.14
CA ASP A 18 23.15 -12.15 -10.21
C ASP A 18 22.15 -11.99 -9.04
N ILE A 19 20.85 -12.03 -9.35
CA ILE A 19 19.80 -11.75 -8.36
C ILE A 19 18.62 -12.71 -8.55
N CYS A 20 18.18 -13.33 -7.46
CA CYS A 20 16.91 -14.05 -7.39
C CYS A 20 15.89 -13.24 -6.59
N ILE A 21 14.73 -12.98 -7.19
CA ILE A 21 13.64 -12.21 -6.60
C ILE A 21 12.45 -13.15 -6.38
N ALA A 22 11.92 -13.21 -5.16
CA ALA A 22 10.68 -13.92 -4.86
C ALA A 22 9.52 -12.92 -4.74
N GLY A 23 8.52 -13.06 -5.61
CA GLY A 23 7.30 -12.24 -5.70
C GLY A 23 7.26 -11.36 -6.94
N GLY A 24 6.33 -11.68 -7.85
CA GLY A 24 6.04 -10.95 -9.09
C GLY A 24 5.00 -9.84 -8.92
N GLY A 25 4.98 -9.16 -7.76
CA GLY A 25 4.19 -7.95 -7.52
C GLY A 25 4.93 -6.68 -7.98
N VAL A 26 4.41 -5.50 -7.59
CA VAL A 26 4.97 -4.19 -7.99
C VAL A 26 6.48 -4.11 -7.74
N ALA A 27 6.92 -4.38 -6.51
CA ALA A 27 8.34 -4.25 -6.15
C ALA A 27 9.23 -5.22 -6.95
N GLY A 28 8.82 -6.49 -7.07
CA GLY A 28 9.61 -7.50 -7.78
C GLY A 28 9.70 -7.25 -9.28
N ILE A 29 8.60 -6.86 -9.93
CA ILE A 29 8.59 -6.52 -11.36
C ILE A 29 9.43 -5.27 -11.64
N VAL A 30 9.30 -4.22 -10.83
CA VAL A 30 10.11 -2.99 -11.00
C VAL A 30 11.60 -3.30 -10.85
N LEU A 31 11.97 -4.10 -9.85
CA LEU A 31 13.36 -4.54 -9.68
C LEU A 31 13.84 -5.39 -10.85
N ALA A 32 13.08 -6.39 -11.30
CA ALA A 32 13.47 -7.24 -12.41
C ALA A 32 13.67 -6.43 -13.70
N TYR A 33 12.72 -5.54 -14.01
CA TYR A 33 12.78 -4.65 -15.18
C TYR A 33 14.00 -3.74 -15.14
N THR A 34 14.19 -3.05 -14.02
CA THR A 34 15.22 -1.99 -13.96
C THR A 34 16.63 -2.53 -13.73
N LEU A 35 16.79 -3.68 -13.04
CA LEU A 35 18.08 -4.36 -12.89
C LEU A 35 18.54 -5.03 -14.19
N ALA A 36 17.62 -5.59 -14.98
CA ALA A 36 17.93 -6.09 -16.31
C ALA A 36 18.48 -4.96 -17.21
N GLY A 37 17.91 -3.74 -17.12
CA GLY A 37 18.42 -2.54 -17.79
C GLY A 37 19.83 -2.13 -17.32
N ARG A 38 20.33 -2.67 -16.20
CA ARG A 38 21.71 -2.52 -15.69
C ARG A 38 22.60 -3.74 -16.02
N GLY A 39 22.15 -4.60 -16.93
CA GLY A 39 22.90 -5.78 -17.37
C GLY A 39 22.97 -6.93 -16.37
N LYS A 40 22.06 -6.96 -15.39
CA LYS A 40 21.97 -8.06 -14.40
C LYS A 40 21.10 -9.20 -14.91
N ARG A 41 21.52 -10.44 -14.63
CA ARG A 41 20.72 -11.64 -14.88
C ARG A 41 19.83 -11.92 -13.68
N ILE A 42 18.53 -11.94 -13.92
CA ILE A 42 17.50 -11.99 -12.89
C ILE A 42 16.69 -13.29 -13.02
N LEU A 43 16.48 -13.96 -11.89
CA LEU A 43 15.44 -14.98 -11.73
C LEU A 43 14.30 -14.37 -10.91
N LEU A 44 13.10 -14.30 -11.47
CA LEU A 44 11.88 -13.87 -10.78
C LEU A 44 10.98 -15.08 -10.52
N LEU A 45 10.75 -15.39 -9.25
CA LEU A 45 9.84 -16.44 -8.79
C LEU A 45 8.47 -15.81 -8.46
N GLU A 46 7.43 -16.23 -9.16
CA GLU A 46 6.05 -15.85 -8.86
C GLU A 46 5.25 -17.10 -8.49
N ALA A 47 4.57 -17.02 -7.37
CA ALA A 47 3.88 -18.17 -6.80
C ALA A 47 2.55 -18.50 -7.52
N GLY A 48 1.92 -17.51 -8.15
CA GLY A 48 0.73 -17.71 -8.99
C GLY A 48 1.07 -17.89 -10.47
N GLY A 49 0.03 -18.01 -11.29
CA GLY A 49 0.11 -18.00 -12.74
C GLY A 49 -0.02 -16.61 -13.33
N TYR A 50 -0.46 -16.55 -14.59
CA TYR A 50 -0.81 -15.29 -15.26
C TYR A 50 -2.13 -14.70 -14.77
N GLU A 51 -3.03 -15.55 -14.34
CA GLU A 51 -4.39 -15.22 -13.98
C GLU A 51 -4.72 -15.70 -12.57
N PHE A 52 -5.80 -15.19 -12.02
CA PHE A 52 -6.33 -15.63 -10.74
C PHE A 52 -6.62 -17.13 -10.75
N SER A 53 -6.27 -17.78 -9.65
CA SER A 53 -6.55 -19.19 -9.39
C SER A 53 -6.89 -19.38 -7.92
N GLU A 54 -8.01 -20.02 -7.62
CA GLU A 54 -8.42 -20.38 -6.26
C GLU A 54 -7.34 -21.21 -5.56
N ASN A 55 -6.68 -22.12 -6.29
CA ASN A 55 -5.61 -22.95 -5.78
C ASN A 55 -4.41 -22.14 -5.29
N SER A 56 -4.06 -21.08 -5.98
CA SER A 56 -3.03 -20.13 -5.55
C SER A 56 -3.55 -19.23 -4.43
N GLN A 57 -4.70 -18.61 -4.61
CA GLN A 57 -5.26 -17.61 -3.72
C GLN A 57 -5.51 -18.14 -2.31
N SER A 58 -5.97 -19.39 -2.17
CA SER A 58 -6.23 -20.04 -0.88
C SER A 58 -5.02 -20.15 0.04
N LEU A 59 -3.80 -20.03 -0.49
CA LEU A 59 -2.57 -19.98 0.31
C LEU A 59 -2.41 -18.67 1.09
N TYR A 60 -3.18 -17.64 0.74
CA TYR A 60 -3.24 -16.38 1.49
C TYR A 60 -4.20 -16.42 2.66
N SER A 61 -4.99 -17.48 2.84
CA SER A 61 -5.89 -17.63 3.99
C SER A 61 -5.11 -17.62 5.29
N GLY A 62 -5.70 -17.02 6.31
CA GLY A 62 -5.16 -16.89 7.64
C GLY A 62 -6.22 -16.43 8.63
N ALA A 63 -5.86 -16.27 9.89
CA ALA A 63 -6.79 -15.84 10.95
C ALA A 63 -6.59 -14.37 11.31
N ASN A 64 -7.67 -13.72 11.74
CA ASN A 64 -7.67 -12.40 12.36
C ASN A 64 -8.06 -12.57 13.84
N ILE A 65 -7.22 -12.12 14.78
CA ILE A 65 -7.46 -12.25 16.22
C ILE A 65 -7.46 -10.92 16.97
N GLY A 66 -7.00 -9.86 16.32
CA GLY A 66 -6.99 -8.49 16.86
C GLY A 66 -8.27 -7.74 16.53
N ARG A 67 -8.12 -6.50 16.10
CA ARG A 67 -9.23 -5.72 15.55
C ARG A 67 -9.81 -6.43 14.32
N GLU A 68 -11.11 -6.37 14.16
CA GLU A 68 -11.81 -6.93 12.99
C GLU A 68 -11.21 -6.38 11.68
N TYR A 69 -10.92 -7.30 10.75
CA TYR A 69 -10.34 -7.02 9.45
C TYR A 69 -10.92 -7.98 8.41
N PHE A 70 -10.76 -7.67 7.15
CA PHE A 70 -11.18 -8.56 6.05
C PHE A 70 -10.43 -9.90 6.10
N ASP A 71 -10.99 -10.93 5.51
CA ASP A 71 -10.29 -12.18 5.29
C ASP A 71 -8.99 -11.92 4.51
N LEU A 72 -7.88 -12.50 4.96
CA LEU A 72 -6.56 -12.14 4.44
C LEU A 72 -6.37 -12.49 2.97
N ASP A 73 -7.10 -13.45 2.45
CA ASP A 73 -7.08 -13.87 1.05
C ASP A 73 -7.92 -12.98 0.11
N VAL A 74 -8.81 -12.11 0.64
CA VAL A 74 -9.55 -11.14 -0.19
C VAL A 74 -8.86 -9.78 -0.29
N THR A 75 -7.86 -9.51 0.58
CA THR A 75 -7.18 -8.21 0.65
C THR A 75 -5.98 -8.08 -0.29
N ARG A 76 -5.60 -9.14 -0.97
CA ARG A 76 -4.40 -9.22 -1.81
C ARG A 76 -4.55 -10.31 -2.86
N LEU A 77 -3.81 -10.21 -3.96
CA LEU A 77 -3.88 -11.14 -5.08
C LEU A 77 -2.57 -11.88 -5.28
N ARG A 78 -2.67 -13.19 -5.60
CA ARG A 78 -1.54 -14.12 -5.70
C ARG A 78 -1.39 -14.67 -7.12
N TYR A 79 -1.02 -13.78 -8.06
CA TYR A 79 -0.65 -14.07 -9.44
C TYR A 79 0.19 -12.93 -10.00
N LEU A 80 0.79 -13.08 -11.18
CA LEU A 80 1.72 -12.11 -11.77
C LEU A 80 1.12 -10.71 -11.82
N GLY A 81 1.84 -9.74 -11.25
CA GLY A 81 1.36 -8.37 -11.00
C GLY A 81 0.87 -8.15 -9.57
N GLY A 82 0.56 -9.24 -8.85
CA GLY A 82 0.10 -9.17 -7.45
C GLY A 82 -1.12 -8.26 -7.28
N THR A 83 -1.20 -7.58 -6.15
CA THR A 83 -2.34 -6.72 -5.79
C THR A 83 -2.51 -5.50 -6.71
N SER A 84 -1.51 -5.15 -7.57
CA SER A 84 -1.71 -4.13 -8.61
C SER A 84 -2.79 -4.51 -9.63
N ASN A 85 -3.19 -5.78 -9.71
CA ASN A 85 -4.22 -6.22 -10.63
C ASN A 85 -5.65 -5.74 -10.27
N HIS A 86 -5.86 -5.23 -9.04
CA HIS A 86 -7.15 -4.67 -8.64
C HIS A 86 -7.07 -3.31 -7.92
N TRP A 87 -5.88 -2.71 -7.80
CA TRP A 87 -5.75 -1.41 -7.13
C TRP A 87 -6.43 -0.26 -7.88
N GLY A 88 -6.79 0.81 -7.16
CA GLY A 88 -7.48 1.97 -7.73
C GLY A 88 -6.58 2.99 -8.42
N GLY A 89 -5.26 2.81 -8.43
CA GLY A 89 -4.30 3.70 -9.08
C GLY A 89 -4.00 5.00 -8.33
N ALA A 90 -4.56 5.22 -7.15
CA ALA A 90 -4.34 6.46 -6.41
C ALA A 90 -2.91 6.52 -5.81
N CYS A 91 -2.24 7.64 -6.01
CA CYS A 91 -0.84 7.86 -5.66
C CYS A 91 -0.64 9.20 -4.99
N ARG A 92 0.28 9.23 -4.03
CA ARG A 92 0.84 10.42 -3.41
C ARG A 92 2.20 10.07 -2.81
N PRO A 93 3.22 10.96 -2.85
CA PRO A 93 4.46 10.75 -2.11
C PRO A 93 4.22 10.89 -0.60
N LEU A 94 5.06 10.24 0.19
CA LEU A 94 5.16 10.52 1.62
C LEU A 94 5.60 11.97 1.84
N ASP A 95 5.11 12.59 2.91
CA ASP A 95 5.53 13.93 3.31
C ASP A 95 6.92 13.90 3.98
N VAL A 96 7.65 14.99 3.91
CA VAL A 96 8.92 15.14 4.65
C VAL A 96 8.75 14.86 6.15
N HIS A 97 7.58 15.15 6.67
CA HIS A 97 7.20 14.92 8.06
C HIS A 97 7.21 13.43 8.40
N ASP A 98 6.72 12.58 7.51
CA ASP A 98 6.55 11.14 7.74
C ASP A 98 7.90 10.41 7.97
N PHE A 99 9.02 10.97 7.51
CA PHE A 99 10.36 10.40 7.72
C PHE A 99 10.98 10.75 9.08
N LYS A 100 10.43 11.76 9.77
CA LYS A 100 11.04 12.30 10.99
C LYS A 100 10.60 11.53 12.23
N ARG A 101 11.49 11.51 13.21
CA ARG A 101 11.11 11.12 14.55
C ARG A 101 10.29 12.22 15.21
N HIS A 102 9.24 11.85 15.91
CA HIS A 102 8.33 12.74 16.64
C HIS A 102 8.28 12.35 18.12
N ASP A 103 8.48 13.30 19.01
CA ASP A 103 8.52 13.04 20.47
C ASP A 103 7.19 12.51 21.02
N HIS A 104 6.08 12.74 20.31
CA HIS A 104 4.75 12.30 20.71
C HIS A 104 4.28 11.02 20.01
N ILE A 105 5.09 10.45 19.12
CA ILE A 105 4.81 9.19 18.42
C ILE A 105 6.00 8.27 18.65
N ASP A 106 5.81 7.35 19.58
CA ASP A 106 6.80 6.32 19.85
C ASP A 106 7.10 5.52 18.58
N GLU A 107 8.34 5.09 18.42
CA GLU A 107 8.77 4.27 17.26
C GLU A 107 8.61 4.95 15.89
N SER A 108 8.38 6.27 15.83
CA SER A 108 8.37 7.05 14.59
C SER A 108 9.77 7.27 14.04
N GLY A 109 9.83 7.66 12.76
CA GLY A 109 11.06 7.99 12.05
C GLY A 109 11.65 6.81 11.26
N TRP A 110 12.27 7.17 10.14
CA TRP A 110 12.96 6.25 9.26
C TRP A 110 14.48 6.43 9.38
N PRO A 111 15.29 5.41 9.12
CA PRO A 111 16.76 5.56 9.03
C PRO A 111 17.21 6.27 7.75
N ILE A 112 16.27 6.61 6.87
CA ILE A 112 16.45 7.41 5.65
C ILE A 112 15.55 8.65 5.70
N GLY A 113 15.85 9.66 4.87
CA GLY A 113 15.01 10.85 4.71
C GLY A 113 14.35 10.94 3.35
N ILE A 114 13.53 11.96 3.14
CA ILE A 114 12.90 12.23 1.84
C ILE A 114 13.96 12.38 0.74
N THR A 115 15.11 12.94 1.04
CA THR A 115 16.24 13.13 0.10
C THR A 115 16.84 11.83 -0.42
N ASP A 116 16.65 10.73 0.29
CA ASP A 116 17.12 9.40 -0.13
C ASP A 116 16.19 8.75 -1.17
N ILE A 117 14.92 9.20 -1.27
CA ILE A 117 13.94 8.63 -2.22
C ILE A 117 13.44 9.64 -3.27
N GLN A 118 13.55 10.94 -3.00
CA GLN A 118 13.11 11.99 -3.93
C GLN A 118 13.78 11.92 -5.31
N PRO A 119 15.08 11.56 -5.45
CA PRO A 119 15.72 11.41 -6.76
C PRO A 119 15.01 10.42 -7.69
N TYR A 120 14.29 9.46 -7.15
CA TYR A 120 13.57 8.43 -7.89
C TYR A 120 12.12 8.80 -8.24
N LEU A 121 11.65 10.00 -7.85
CA LEU A 121 10.25 10.39 -8.02
C LEU A 121 9.84 10.48 -9.49
N SER A 122 10.67 11.09 -10.35
CA SER A 122 10.38 11.23 -11.78
C SER A 122 10.29 9.89 -12.48
N GLU A 123 11.26 8.99 -12.26
CA GLU A 123 11.24 7.64 -12.81
C GLU A 123 10.05 6.82 -12.30
N ALA A 124 9.69 7.01 -11.01
CA ALA A 124 8.50 6.37 -10.45
C ALA A 124 7.20 6.90 -11.08
N HIS A 125 7.11 8.19 -11.42
CA HIS A 125 5.97 8.75 -12.16
C HIS A 125 5.81 8.11 -13.54
N GLU A 126 6.91 7.93 -14.28
CA GLU A 126 6.90 7.25 -15.58
C GLU A 126 6.47 5.79 -15.49
N ILE A 127 7.00 5.07 -14.49
CA ILE A 127 6.64 3.67 -14.23
C ILE A 127 5.15 3.53 -13.91
N MET A 128 4.60 4.46 -13.13
CA MET A 128 3.21 4.44 -12.66
C MET A 128 2.25 5.20 -13.58
N GLU A 129 2.74 5.84 -14.65
CA GLU A 129 1.95 6.62 -15.60
C GLU A 129 1.10 7.70 -14.91
N ILE A 130 1.74 8.47 -14.04
CA ILE A 130 1.11 9.58 -13.33
C ILE A 130 1.82 10.90 -13.64
N SER A 131 1.06 11.99 -13.63
CA SER A 131 1.61 13.35 -13.77
C SER A 131 2.19 13.87 -12.47
N ASP A 132 3.00 14.93 -12.56
CA ASP A 132 3.56 15.63 -11.41
C ASP A 132 2.48 16.15 -10.46
N PHE A 133 2.84 16.22 -9.18
CA PHE A 133 1.98 16.77 -8.15
C PHE A 133 2.03 18.31 -8.15
N PRO A 134 0.87 18.97 -8.04
CA PRO A 134 0.87 20.42 -7.86
C PRO A 134 1.47 20.77 -6.49
N ALA A 135 1.98 21.99 -6.39
CA ALA A 135 2.43 22.50 -5.11
C ALA A 135 1.29 22.57 -4.10
N GLU A 136 1.55 22.07 -2.90
CA GLU A 136 0.60 22.17 -1.80
C GLU A 136 0.40 23.61 -1.37
N ARG A 137 -0.79 23.90 -0.87
CA ARG A 137 -1.18 25.27 -0.46
C ARG A 137 -1.77 25.23 0.92
N ALA A 138 -1.49 26.27 1.69
CA ALA A 138 -2.25 26.51 2.91
C ALA A 138 -3.73 26.72 2.55
N LEU A 139 -4.62 26.09 3.28
CA LEU A 139 -6.06 26.31 3.10
C LEU A 139 -6.44 27.66 3.67
N ASN A 140 -6.79 28.62 2.78
CA ASN A 140 -7.16 29.98 3.18
C ASN A 140 -8.33 29.98 4.17
N GLY A 141 -8.23 30.80 5.22
CA GLY A 141 -9.25 30.86 6.28
C GLY A 141 -9.16 29.75 7.33
N SER A 142 -8.20 28.83 7.21
CA SER A 142 -7.96 27.79 8.22
C SER A 142 -7.12 28.30 9.42
N GLY A 143 -6.58 29.49 9.36
CA GLY A 143 -5.66 30.00 10.39
C GLY A 143 -4.33 29.24 10.42
N GLY A 144 -3.86 28.73 9.27
CA GLY A 144 -2.60 27.96 9.16
C GLY A 144 -2.69 26.51 9.67
N ARG A 145 -3.90 26.02 9.97
CA ARG A 145 -4.08 24.69 10.55
C ARG A 145 -4.25 23.57 9.53
N LEU A 146 -4.81 23.91 8.36
CA LEU A 146 -5.09 22.96 7.28
C LEU A 146 -4.36 23.36 6.00
N ARG A 147 -4.01 22.38 5.18
CA ARG A 147 -3.43 22.52 3.84
C ARG A 147 -4.24 21.72 2.83
N GLU A 148 -4.27 22.23 1.59
CA GLU A 148 -4.79 21.51 0.44
C GLU A 148 -3.73 20.53 -0.06
N ILE A 149 -4.13 19.30 -0.29
CA ILE A 149 -3.29 18.25 -0.84
C ILE A 149 -3.92 17.62 -2.06
N SER A 150 -3.13 16.91 -2.84
CA SER A 150 -3.59 16.26 -4.07
C SER A 150 -3.14 14.81 -4.12
N PHE A 151 -3.99 13.98 -4.70
CA PHE A 151 -3.65 12.64 -5.17
C PHE A 151 -3.56 12.65 -6.70
N ARG A 152 -2.75 11.79 -7.27
CA ARG A 152 -2.73 11.45 -8.69
C ARG A 152 -3.27 10.05 -8.87
N ILE A 153 -3.88 9.81 -10.00
CA ILE A 153 -4.42 8.49 -10.31
C ILE A 153 -3.78 8.02 -11.61
N SER A 154 -3.16 6.85 -11.56
CA SER A 154 -2.72 6.13 -12.74
C SER A 154 -3.96 5.73 -13.56
N ARG A 155 -4.04 6.11 -14.87
CA ARG A 155 -5.24 5.94 -15.69
C ARG A 155 -4.95 5.50 -17.12
N PRO A 156 -5.48 4.33 -17.49
CA PRO A 156 -6.06 3.32 -16.58
C PRO A 156 -5.05 2.92 -15.51
N PRO A 157 -5.48 2.42 -14.32
CA PRO A 157 -4.53 1.98 -13.30
C PRO A 157 -3.55 0.95 -13.87
N VAL A 158 -2.25 1.23 -13.76
CA VAL A 158 -1.21 0.32 -14.29
C VAL A 158 -1.33 -1.05 -13.64
N ARG A 159 -1.57 -2.07 -14.46
CA ARG A 159 -1.50 -3.48 -14.07
C ARG A 159 -0.08 -3.96 -14.38
N PHE A 160 0.77 -4.08 -13.35
CA PHE A 160 2.19 -4.33 -13.56
C PHE A 160 2.45 -5.66 -14.28
N GLY A 161 1.69 -6.70 -13.99
CA GLY A 161 1.79 -7.98 -14.68
C GLY A 161 1.44 -7.90 -16.17
N GLU A 162 0.53 -7.01 -16.56
CA GLU A 162 0.16 -6.77 -17.96
C GLU A 162 1.18 -5.86 -18.65
N LYS A 163 1.48 -4.71 -18.04
CA LYS A 163 2.39 -3.69 -18.60
C LYS A 163 3.76 -4.25 -18.93
N TYR A 164 4.32 -5.07 -18.05
CA TYR A 164 5.67 -5.60 -18.19
C TYR A 164 5.73 -7.01 -18.77
N ARG A 165 4.58 -7.61 -19.13
CA ARG A 165 4.50 -9.00 -19.61
C ARG A 165 5.37 -9.25 -20.84
N GLU A 166 5.31 -8.39 -21.84
CA GLU A 166 6.08 -8.53 -23.07
C GLU A 166 7.59 -8.45 -22.80
N PHE A 167 8.02 -7.48 -22.01
CA PHE A 167 9.41 -7.36 -21.57
C PHE A 167 9.88 -8.61 -20.83
N LEU A 168 9.12 -9.09 -19.85
CA LEU A 168 9.47 -10.27 -19.05
C LEU A 168 9.55 -11.54 -19.91
N ALA A 169 8.71 -11.64 -20.96
CA ALA A 169 8.71 -12.80 -21.85
C ALA A 169 9.86 -12.78 -22.86
N SER A 170 10.27 -11.60 -23.35
CA SER A 170 11.25 -11.45 -24.43
C SER A 170 12.67 -11.11 -23.96
N SER A 171 12.85 -10.72 -22.69
CA SER A 171 14.16 -10.35 -22.16
C SER A 171 15.09 -11.57 -22.02
N ASP A 172 16.31 -11.46 -22.53
CA ASP A 172 17.37 -12.46 -22.32
C ASP A 172 17.99 -12.35 -20.91
N ALA A 173 17.73 -11.25 -20.21
CA ALA A 173 18.28 -10.98 -18.88
C ALA A 173 17.34 -11.44 -17.73
N VAL A 174 16.08 -11.79 -18.02
CA VAL A 174 15.10 -12.15 -16.99
C VAL A 174 14.46 -13.49 -17.30
N ASP A 175 14.58 -14.42 -16.36
CA ASP A 175 13.78 -15.63 -16.32
C ASP A 175 12.69 -15.49 -15.25
N VAL A 176 11.46 -15.81 -15.62
CA VAL A 176 10.29 -15.78 -14.72
C VAL A 176 9.75 -17.19 -14.58
N PHE A 177 9.67 -17.65 -13.33
CA PHE A 177 9.02 -18.91 -13.02
C PHE A 177 7.70 -18.65 -12.33
N LEU A 178 6.60 -19.02 -13.00
CA LEU A 178 5.24 -19.02 -12.47
C LEU A 178 4.96 -20.31 -11.72
N SER A 179 3.95 -20.30 -10.85
CA SER A 179 3.61 -21.42 -9.95
C SER A 179 4.75 -21.77 -8.98
N ALA A 180 5.75 -20.90 -8.86
CA ALA A 180 6.97 -21.11 -8.09
C ALA A 180 6.82 -20.63 -6.63
N ASN A 181 6.31 -21.50 -5.79
CA ASN A 181 6.08 -21.20 -4.39
C ASN A 181 7.37 -21.30 -3.59
N LEU A 182 7.87 -20.16 -3.06
CA LEU A 182 9.00 -20.15 -2.12
C LEU A 182 8.59 -20.85 -0.82
N ILE A 183 9.30 -21.95 -0.47
CA ILE A 183 8.99 -22.75 0.70
C ILE A 183 10.09 -22.74 1.77
N ASP A 184 11.32 -22.38 1.41
CA ASP A 184 12.41 -22.21 2.39
C ASP A 184 13.51 -21.27 1.84
N ILE A 185 14.30 -20.73 2.76
CA ILE A 185 15.49 -19.93 2.50
C ILE A 185 16.68 -20.66 3.12
N ASP A 186 17.51 -21.28 2.28
CA ASP A 186 18.67 -22.03 2.74
C ASP A 186 19.83 -21.08 3.06
N LEU A 187 20.40 -21.22 4.24
CA LEU A 187 21.63 -20.54 4.63
C LEU A 187 22.83 -21.45 4.48
N ASP A 188 23.93 -20.88 4.03
CA ASP A 188 25.24 -21.51 4.15
C ASP A 188 25.68 -21.50 5.62
N PRO A 189 25.98 -22.67 6.22
CA PRO A 189 26.23 -22.77 7.65
C PRO A 189 27.53 -22.06 8.10
N ASP A 190 28.49 -21.87 7.21
CA ASP A 190 29.79 -21.30 7.54
C ASP A 190 29.77 -19.77 7.47
N SER A 191 29.10 -19.23 6.47
CA SER A 191 29.05 -17.77 6.21
C SER A 191 27.77 -17.09 6.72
N GLY A 192 26.69 -17.83 6.98
CA GLY A 192 25.38 -17.28 7.32
C GLY A 192 24.69 -16.57 6.15
N ARG A 193 25.24 -16.66 4.93
CA ARG A 193 24.65 -16.07 3.71
C ARG A 193 23.55 -16.99 3.18
N VAL A 194 22.59 -16.43 2.47
CA VAL A 194 21.64 -17.26 1.70
C VAL A 194 22.41 -17.98 0.61
N SER A 195 22.29 -19.30 0.58
CA SER A 195 22.86 -20.18 -0.44
C SER A 195 21.88 -20.52 -1.55
N ALA A 196 20.58 -20.61 -1.25
CA ALA A 196 19.53 -20.85 -2.23
C ALA A 196 18.14 -20.39 -1.73
N PHE A 197 17.24 -20.07 -2.67
CA PHE A 197 15.81 -20.10 -2.44
C PHE A 197 15.27 -21.47 -2.84
N THR A 198 14.60 -22.16 -1.92
CA THR A 198 13.95 -23.45 -2.17
C THR A 198 12.49 -23.25 -2.50
N PHE A 199 12.05 -23.72 -3.66
CA PHE A 199 10.69 -23.50 -4.17
C PHE A 199 10.12 -24.76 -4.85
N ARG A 200 8.80 -24.79 -5.02
CA ARG A 200 8.09 -25.88 -5.71
C ARG A 200 6.79 -25.42 -6.35
N GLY A 201 6.30 -26.21 -7.29
CA GLY A 201 4.99 -26.08 -7.91
C GLY A 201 3.85 -26.61 -7.04
N TYR A 202 2.64 -26.60 -7.62
CA TYR A 202 1.40 -27.07 -6.96
C TYR A 202 1.22 -28.59 -7.05
N GLY A 203 1.93 -29.29 -7.94
CA GLY A 203 1.82 -30.74 -8.11
C GLY A 203 2.11 -31.51 -6.81
N GLU A 204 1.21 -32.42 -6.40
CA GLU A 204 1.44 -33.29 -5.23
C GLU A 204 2.66 -34.19 -5.49
N GLY A 205 3.57 -34.25 -4.51
CA GLY A 205 4.83 -35.02 -4.68
C GLY A 205 5.77 -34.49 -5.76
N GLY A 206 5.45 -33.32 -6.35
CA GLY A 206 6.27 -32.68 -7.38
C GLY A 206 7.65 -32.28 -6.88
N PRO A 207 8.60 -32.03 -7.79
CA PRO A 207 9.99 -31.77 -7.45
C PRO A 207 10.15 -30.50 -6.63
N ILE A 208 11.15 -30.51 -5.77
CA ILE A 208 11.62 -29.31 -5.04
C ILE A 208 12.85 -28.80 -5.79
N TYR A 209 12.83 -27.52 -6.11
CA TYR A 209 13.87 -26.84 -6.85
C TYR A 209 14.66 -25.89 -5.95
N LYS A 210 15.89 -25.58 -6.33
CA LYS A 210 16.74 -24.60 -5.67
C LYS A 210 17.20 -23.54 -6.68
N ALA A 211 16.95 -22.29 -6.38
CA ALA A 211 17.45 -21.15 -7.13
C ALA A 211 18.73 -20.63 -6.47
N TYR A 212 19.79 -20.54 -7.25
CA TYR A 212 21.09 -20.04 -6.83
C TYR A 212 21.35 -18.66 -7.45
N ALA A 213 21.78 -17.71 -6.65
CA ALA A 213 22.12 -16.35 -7.08
C ALA A 213 23.16 -15.73 -6.13
N ASP A 214 23.81 -14.66 -6.56
CA ASP A 214 24.72 -13.90 -5.69
C ASP A 214 23.95 -13.14 -4.59
N ARG A 215 22.78 -12.63 -4.92
CA ARG A 215 21.89 -11.86 -4.03
C ARG A 215 20.46 -12.32 -4.15
N TYR A 216 19.71 -12.16 -3.07
CA TYR A 216 18.33 -12.59 -2.96
C TYR A 216 17.45 -11.45 -2.47
N VAL A 217 16.25 -11.34 -3.05
CA VAL A 217 15.26 -10.34 -2.65
C VAL A 217 13.92 -11.01 -2.39
N ILE A 218 13.33 -10.79 -1.21
CA ILE A 218 11.93 -11.14 -0.95
C ILE A 218 11.04 -9.91 -1.17
N ALA A 219 10.07 -10.03 -2.07
CA ALA A 219 9.16 -8.98 -2.52
C ALA A 219 7.70 -9.45 -2.51
N LEU A 220 7.33 -10.21 -1.46
CA LEU A 220 6.06 -10.94 -1.34
C LEU A 220 4.93 -10.09 -0.74
N GLY A 221 5.21 -8.81 -0.41
CA GLY A 221 4.24 -7.88 0.17
C GLY A 221 4.20 -7.90 1.70
N GLY A 222 3.33 -7.05 2.28
CA GLY A 222 3.35 -6.71 3.70
C GLY A 222 3.12 -7.86 4.67
N ILE A 223 2.37 -8.88 4.28
CA ILE A 223 2.08 -10.04 5.14
C ILE A 223 3.02 -11.20 4.83
N GLU A 224 3.18 -11.55 3.55
CA GLU A 224 3.94 -12.74 3.19
C GLU A 224 5.45 -12.59 3.38
N ASN A 225 6.03 -11.39 3.31
CA ASN A 225 7.43 -11.19 3.68
C ASN A 225 7.68 -11.65 5.12
N ALA A 226 6.85 -11.21 6.07
CA ALA A 226 6.96 -11.63 7.47
C ALA A 226 6.66 -13.12 7.65
N ARG A 227 5.59 -13.64 7.03
CA ARG A 227 5.24 -15.07 7.10
C ARG A 227 6.36 -15.95 6.61
N THR A 228 6.97 -15.61 5.48
CA THR A 228 8.09 -16.37 4.89
C THR A 228 9.30 -16.38 5.81
N LEU A 229 9.69 -15.23 6.35
CA LEU A 229 10.82 -15.13 7.27
C LEU A 229 10.59 -15.90 8.57
N LEU A 230 9.39 -15.87 9.13
CA LEU A 230 9.02 -16.60 10.33
C LEU A 230 9.00 -18.14 10.07
N ASN A 231 8.60 -18.58 8.86
CA ASN A 231 8.63 -19.98 8.45
C ASN A 231 10.04 -20.47 8.06
N ALA A 232 10.98 -19.58 7.75
CA ALA A 232 12.38 -19.91 7.52
C ALA A 232 13.08 -20.21 8.86
N ASN A 233 12.59 -21.25 9.56
CA ASN A 233 12.95 -21.58 10.95
C ASN A 233 13.70 -22.90 11.08
N ARG A 234 14.00 -23.57 9.99
CA ARG A 234 14.73 -24.84 9.99
C ARG A 234 16.18 -24.68 10.49
N GLN A 235 16.86 -23.63 10.09
CA GLN A 235 18.23 -23.30 10.51
C GLN A 235 18.28 -22.23 11.62
N VAL A 236 17.24 -21.39 11.72
CA VAL A 236 17.11 -20.29 12.70
C VAL A 236 15.77 -20.44 13.41
N PRO A 237 15.69 -21.14 14.55
CA PRO A 237 14.42 -21.56 15.19
C PRO A 237 13.39 -20.46 15.44
N GLN A 238 13.82 -19.21 15.69
CA GLN A 238 12.93 -18.05 15.87
C GLN A 238 12.44 -17.43 14.58
N GLY A 239 12.87 -17.95 13.42
CA GLY A 239 12.66 -17.34 12.10
C GLY A 239 13.82 -16.46 11.67
N LEU A 240 14.05 -16.37 10.37
CA LEU A 240 15.17 -15.63 9.80
C LEU A 240 15.02 -14.13 10.03
N GLY A 241 16.07 -13.47 10.58
CA GLY A 241 16.07 -12.05 10.92
C GLY A 241 15.24 -11.68 12.14
N ASN A 242 14.78 -12.67 12.93
CA ASN A 242 13.87 -12.48 14.06
C ASN A 242 14.55 -12.56 15.44
N ASP A 243 15.84 -12.31 15.53
CA ASP A 243 16.62 -12.39 16.78
C ASP A 243 16.10 -11.46 17.91
N HIS A 244 15.44 -10.38 17.53
CA HIS A 244 14.87 -9.39 18.46
C HIS A 244 13.33 -9.37 18.47
N ASP A 245 12.69 -10.42 17.97
CA ASP A 245 11.22 -10.52 17.86
C ASP A 245 10.62 -9.29 17.15
N LEU A 246 11.18 -8.94 15.97
CA LEU A 246 10.73 -7.80 15.17
C LEU A 246 10.02 -8.21 13.89
N VAL A 247 10.31 -9.40 13.34
CA VAL A 247 9.63 -9.89 12.14
C VAL A 247 8.14 -10.08 12.43
N GLY A 248 7.32 -9.50 11.59
CA GLY A 248 5.88 -9.49 11.72
C GLY A 248 5.31 -8.37 12.59
N ARG A 249 6.11 -7.72 13.45
CA ARG A 249 5.64 -6.61 14.30
C ARG A 249 5.42 -5.32 13.48
N TYR A 250 4.74 -4.35 14.10
CA TYR A 250 4.42 -3.06 13.51
C TYR A 250 3.59 -3.18 12.23
N PHE A 251 2.69 -4.17 12.17
CA PHE A 251 1.70 -4.20 11.09
C PHE A 251 0.89 -2.91 11.12
N MET A 252 0.89 -2.19 10.02
CA MET A 252 0.17 -0.94 9.83
C MET A 252 -0.72 -1.02 8.60
N GLU A 253 -1.84 -0.29 8.70
CA GLU A 253 -2.83 -0.10 7.66
C GLU A 253 -3.22 1.39 7.59
N HIS A 254 -3.82 1.86 6.52
CA HIS A 254 -4.48 3.16 6.52
C HIS A 254 -5.92 3.01 7.01
N LEU A 255 -6.30 3.84 7.99
CA LEU A 255 -7.65 3.83 8.52
C LEU A 255 -8.57 4.65 7.60
N HIS A 256 -9.55 3.98 7.02
CA HIS A 256 -10.55 4.60 6.15
C HIS A 256 -11.90 4.62 6.86
N HIS A 257 -12.45 5.80 7.10
CA HIS A 257 -13.75 5.96 7.75
C HIS A 257 -14.51 7.14 7.17
N THR A 258 -15.83 7.00 7.11
CA THR A 258 -16.74 8.13 6.98
C THR A 258 -16.92 8.79 8.34
N LEU A 259 -16.63 10.07 8.43
CA LEU A 259 -16.64 10.84 9.68
C LEU A 259 -17.88 11.68 9.87
N GLY A 260 -18.62 11.92 8.79
CA GLY A 260 -19.79 12.78 8.80
C GLY A 260 -20.24 13.19 7.42
N TYR A 261 -21.17 14.14 7.43
CA TYR A 261 -21.78 14.68 6.22
C TYR A 261 -21.75 16.19 6.24
N HIS A 262 -21.60 16.84 5.09
CA HIS A 262 -21.63 18.28 4.97
C HIS A 262 -22.75 18.74 4.04
N PHE A 263 -23.22 19.96 4.33
CA PHE A 263 -24.14 20.71 3.50
C PHE A 263 -23.51 22.07 3.22
N THR A 264 -23.22 22.37 1.95
CA THR A 264 -22.56 23.59 1.53
C THR A 264 -23.54 24.55 0.89
N ASP A 265 -23.31 25.84 1.05
CA ASP A 265 -24.00 26.87 0.27
C ASP A 265 -23.24 27.08 -1.05
N SER A 266 -23.77 26.50 -2.12
CA SER A 266 -23.17 26.56 -3.46
C SER A 266 -23.09 27.99 -4.05
N THR A 267 -23.77 28.96 -3.46
CA THR A 267 -23.70 30.34 -3.92
C THR A 267 -22.47 31.09 -3.40
N LYS A 268 -21.88 30.62 -2.32
CA LYS A 268 -20.78 31.29 -1.60
C LYS A 268 -19.42 30.64 -1.78
N THR A 269 -19.35 29.38 -2.22
CA THR A 269 -18.09 28.67 -2.29
C THR A 269 -17.97 27.79 -3.52
N ARG A 270 -16.86 27.94 -4.20
CA ARG A 270 -16.32 26.98 -5.16
C ARG A 270 -15.55 25.85 -4.45
N PHE A 271 -16.02 25.45 -3.26
CA PHE A 271 -15.46 24.31 -2.55
C PHE A 271 -15.81 23.06 -3.35
N GLY A 272 -14.82 22.42 -3.93
CA GLY A 272 -15.03 21.26 -4.79
C GLY A 272 -14.44 21.38 -6.21
N GLU A 273 -14.12 22.63 -6.66
CA GLU A 273 -13.37 22.77 -7.91
C GLU A 273 -11.85 22.60 -7.71
N THR A 274 -11.32 22.83 -6.49
CA THR A 274 -9.87 22.82 -6.24
C THR A 274 -9.40 22.08 -5.00
N ALA A 275 -10.19 21.92 -3.95
CA ALA A 275 -9.75 21.28 -2.70
C ALA A 275 -10.66 20.13 -2.29
N ARG A 276 -10.42 18.96 -2.84
CA ARG A 276 -11.12 17.73 -2.43
C ARG A 276 -10.47 17.04 -1.25
N PHE A 277 -9.17 17.24 -1.07
CA PHE A 277 -8.42 16.67 0.02
C PHE A 277 -7.74 17.77 0.83
N VAL A 278 -7.89 17.67 2.12
CA VAL A 278 -7.22 18.53 3.09
C VAL A 278 -6.48 17.68 4.11
N SER A 279 -5.38 18.24 4.63
CA SER A 279 -4.56 17.58 5.65
C SER A 279 -4.20 18.60 6.73
N PRO A 280 -3.99 18.19 7.98
CA PRO A 280 -3.39 19.03 8.99
C PRO A 280 -2.02 19.55 8.54
N THR A 281 -1.68 20.78 8.89
CA THR A 281 -0.32 21.28 8.73
C THR A 281 0.62 20.63 9.77
N VAL A 282 1.91 20.61 9.48
CA VAL A 282 2.93 20.09 10.42
C VAL A 282 2.85 20.80 11.77
N GLU A 283 2.55 22.12 11.76
CA GLU A 283 2.39 22.87 13.01
C GLU A 283 1.17 22.41 13.79
N MET A 284 0.04 22.18 13.12
CA MET A 284 -1.14 21.61 13.77
C MET A 284 -0.87 20.23 14.34
N MET A 285 -0.24 19.34 13.57
CA MET A 285 0.10 17.99 14.04
C MET A 285 0.95 18.02 15.31
N ARG A 286 1.96 18.87 15.33
CA ARG A 286 2.84 19.03 16.49
C ARG A 286 2.10 19.63 17.68
N ARG A 287 1.31 20.68 17.49
CA ARG A 287 0.58 21.36 18.55
C ARG A 287 -0.49 20.48 19.19
N GLU A 288 -1.23 19.73 18.36
CA GLU A 288 -2.32 18.88 18.84
C GLU A 288 -1.82 17.47 19.21
N GLN A 289 -0.54 17.17 18.96
CA GLN A 289 0.07 15.85 19.16
C GLN A 289 -0.74 14.75 18.47
N ILE A 290 -0.87 14.85 17.16
CA ILE A 290 -1.58 13.93 16.28
C ILE A 290 -0.66 13.47 15.14
N ALA A 291 -1.02 12.37 14.50
CA ALA A 291 -0.36 11.86 13.32
C ALA A 291 -0.87 12.53 12.03
N ASN A 292 -0.33 12.11 10.90
CA ASN A 292 -0.70 12.60 9.59
C ASN A 292 -2.03 11.97 9.11
N ALA A 293 -2.85 12.75 8.43
CA ALA A 293 -4.11 12.27 7.87
C ALA A 293 -4.55 13.11 6.68
N ALA A 294 -5.20 12.49 5.72
CA ALA A 294 -5.90 13.15 4.61
C ALA A 294 -7.40 13.03 4.79
N PHE A 295 -8.11 14.12 4.61
CA PHE A 295 -9.56 14.17 4.70
C PHE A 295 -10.14 14.49 3.33
N ALA A 296 -11.04 13.63 2.84
CA ALA A 296 -11.76 13.83 1.60
C ALA A 296 -13.10 14.53 1.89
N ILE A 297 -13.33 15.66 1.23
CA ILE A 297 -14.57 16.42 1.31
C ILE A 297 -15.35 16.15 0.03
N GLY A 298 -16.55 15.58 0.16
CA GLY A 298 -17.37 15.15 -0.97
C GLY A 298 -17.38 13.64 -1.19
N GLY A 299 -16.68 12.88 -0.35
CA GLY A 299 -16.58 11.42 -0.37
C GLY A 299 -15.30 10.90 -1.02
N ILE A 300 -14.89 9.70 -0.61
CA ILE A 300 -13.64 9.02 -1.06
C ILE A 300 -13.64 8.80 -2.58
N TYR A 301 -14.81 8.59 -3.17
CA TYR A 301 -14.97 8.30 -4.59
C TYR A 301 -15.34 9.50 -5.47
N SER A 302 -15.33 10.72 -4.93
CA SER A 302 -15.51 11.95 -5.72
C SER A 302 -14.20 12.36 -6.43
N PHE A 303 -13.46 11.41 -6.97
CA PHE A 303 -12.41 11.71 -7.93
C PHE A 303 -13.06 12.27 -9.20
N ASP A 304 -12.46 13.29 -9.83
CA ASP A 304 -12.97 13.96 -11.04
C ASP A 304 -13.11 13.07 -12.29
N ASP A 305 -13.07 11.77 -12.10
CA ASP A 305 -12.99 10.80 -13.17
C ASP A 305 -14.08 9.75 -13.13
N TRP A 306 -15.25 10.26 -13.25
CA TRP A 306 -16.34 9.45 -13.74
C TRP A 306 -16.01 9.01 -15.18
N SER A 307 -16.35 7.80 -15.52
CA SER A 307 -16.24 7.30 -16.88
C SER A 307 -16.81 8.33 -17.89
N PHE A 308 -16.30 8.35 -19.11
CA PHE A 308 -16.80 9.25 -20.16
C PHE A 308 -18.34 9.37 -20.20
N PRO A 309 -19.14 8.29 -20.07
CA PRO A 309 -20.60 8.40 -19.97
C PRO A 309 -21.10 9.20 -18.77
N ALA A 310 -20.47 9.05 -17.60
CA ALA A 310 -20.88 9.79 -16.40
C ALA A 310 -20.53 11.30 -16.47
N ASN A 311 -19.38 11.64 -17.07
CA ASN A 311 -19.01 13.04 -17.35
C ASN A 311 -19.94 13.67 -18.38
N VAL A 312 -20.33 12.93 -19.42
CA VAL A 312 -21.32 13.39 -20.41
C VAL A 312 -22.68 13.62 -19.74
N MET A 313 -23.10 12.68 -18.87
CA MET A 313 -24.36 12.80 -18.12
C MET A 313 -24.36 14.00 -17.16
N LEU A 314 -23.26 14.27 -16.46
CA LEU A 314 -23.13 15.43 -15.58
C LEU A 314 -23.12 16.77 -16.36
N ARG A 315 -22.41 16.82 -17.49
CA ARG A 315 -22.38 18.00 -18.36
C ARG A 315 -23.72 18.24 -19.04
N SER A 316 -24.38 17.20 -19.55
CA SER A 316 -25.72 17.31 -20.11
C SER A 316 -26.73 17.74 -19.05
N ARG A 317 -26.65 17.24 -17.83
CA ARG A 317 -27.46 17.69 -16.70
C ARG A 317 -27.23 19.18 -16.38
N ALA A 318 -25.98 19.63 -16.37
CA ALA A 318 -25.66 21.05 -16.15
C ALA A 318 -26.29 21.95 -17.24
N VAL A 319 -26.22 21.53 -18.50
CA VAL A 319 -26.84 22.24 -19.64
C VAL A 319 -28.38 22.22 -19.55
N LEU A 320 -28.96 21.05 -19.25
CA LEU A 320 -30.42 20.90 -19.09
C LEU A 320 -30.96 21.75 -17.92
N CYS A 321 -30.18 21.90 -16.86
CA CYS A 321 -30.56 22.67 -15.69
C CYS A 321 -30.24 24.15 -15.78
N ALA A 322 -29.48 24.59 -16.79
CA ALA A 322 -29.16 26.01 -17.01
C ALA A 322 -30.33 26.83 -17.60
N ASN A 323 -31.31 26.15 -18.20
CA ASN A 323 -32.48 26.79 -18.80
C ASN A 323 -33.76 26.20 -18.22
N GLU A 324 -34.57 27.02 -17.55
CA GLU A 324 -35.81 26.58 -16.88
C GLU A 324 -36.81 25.94 -17.87
N ALA A 325 -36.96 26.49 -19.07
CA ALA A 325 -37.88 25.94 -20.06
C ALA A 325 -37.46 24.53 -20.55
N VAL A 326 -36.14 24.33 -20.71
CA VAL A 326 -35.58 23.00 -21.06
C VAL A 326 -35.73 22.02 -19.90
N LYS A 327 -35.50 22.48 -18.68
CA LYS A 327 -35.68 21.71 -17.45
C LYS A 327 -37.15 21.24 -17.35
N ASP A 328 -38.11 22.16 -17.44
CA ASP A 328 -39.54 21.87 -17.34
C ASP A 328 -40.01 20.90 -18.42
N PHE A 329 -39.48 21.02 -19.64
CA PHE A 329 -39.77 20.10 -20.72
C PHE A 329 -39.24 18.67 -20.41
N VAL A 330 -37.99 18.56 -19.95
CA VAL A 330 -37.38 17.28 -19.62
C VAL A 330 -38.04 16.65 -18.39
N GLU A 331 -38.39 17.43 -17.37
CA GLU A 331 -39.10 16.93 -16.19
C GLU A 331 -40.48 16.35 -16.50
N ARG A 332 -41.15 16.88 -17.51
CA ARG A 332 -42.45 16.35 -18.00
C ARG A 332 -42.27 14.99 -18.72
N MET A 333 -41.10 14.78 -19.34
CA MET A 333 -40.85 13.58 -20.16
C MET A 333 -40.29 12.41 -19.36
N ILE A 334 -39.39 12.68 -18.41
CA ILE A 334 -38.64 11.63 -17.70
C ILE A 334 -38.73 11.74 -16.15
N GLY A 335 -39.52 12.69 -15.63
CA GLY A 335 -39.68 12.90 -14.19
C GLY A 335 -38.68 13.94 -13.61
N PRO A 336 -38.77 14.21 -12.31
CA PRO A 336 -38.07 15.34 -11.69
C PRO A 336 -36.55 15.30 -11.88
N LEU A 337 -36.00 16.30 -12.54
CA LEU A 337 -34.57 16.54 -12.66
C LEU A 337 -34.06 17.20 -11.38
N ARG A 338 -33.23 16.51 -10.64
CA ARG A 338 -32.50 17.14 -9.52
C ARG A 338 -31.45 18.12 -10.07
N CYS A 339 -31.89 19.32 -10.42
CA CYS A 339 -31.04 20.37 -11.00
C CYS A 339 -30.19 21.14 -9.99
N ARG A 340 -30.44 20.97 -8.70
CA ARG A 340 -29.55 21.55 -7.69
C ARG A 340 -28.31 20.67 -7.60
N PRO A 341 -27.08 21.26 -7.72
CA PRO A 341 -25.87 20.50 -7.41
C PRO A 341 -26.04 19.92 -6.00
N ASP A 342 -25.62 18.66 -5.82
CA ASP A 342 -25.69 18.03 -4.52
C ASP A 342 -24.92 18.93 -3.52
N ARG A 343 -25.68 19.65 -2.70
CA ARG A 343 -25.14 20.53 -1.66
C ARG A 343 -24.66 19.73 -0.46
N SER A 344 -24.71 18.42 -0.55
CA SER A 344 -24.35 17.51 0.50
C SER A 344 -23.31 16.51 0.01
N GLY A 345 -22.40 16.14 0.88
CA GLY A 345 -21.39 15.12 0.64
C GLY A 345 -20.96 14.52 1.96
N SER A 346 -20.08 13.51 1.88
CA SER A 346 -19.45 12.93 3.05
C SER A 346 -18.13 13.62 3.37
N LEU A 347 -17.73 13.58 4.64
CA LEU A 347 -16.38 13.78 5.10
C LEU A 347 -15.80 12.40 5.40
N SER A 348 -14.74 12.03 4.72
CA SER A 348 -14.04 10.77 4.92
C SER A 348 -12.57 11.00 5.23
N VAL A 349 -11.89 10.01 5.81
CA VAL A 349 -10.48 10.09 6.19
C VAL A 349 -9.67 8.94 5.62
N PHE A 350 -8.42 9.22 5.29
CA PHE A 350 -7.31 8.30 5.15
C PHE A 350 -6.30 8.69 6.22
N SER A 351 -6.27 7.95 7.32
CA SER A 351 -5.39 8.28 8.44
C SER A 351 -4.19 7.36 8.47
N GLU A 352 -3.04 7.94 8.77
CA GLU A 352 -1.90 7.18 9.26
C GLU A 352 -2.31 6.34 10.47
N GLN A 353 -1.85 5.09 10.52
CA GLN A 353 -1.85 4.31 11.74
C GLN A 353 -0.53 4.52 12.46
N ILE A 354 -0.59 4.75 13.77
CA ILE A 354 0.59 4.89 14.64
C ILE A 354 1.34 3.55 14.71
N PRO A 355 2.68 3.55 14.54
CA PRO A 355 3.48 2.34 14.72
C PRO A 355 3.21 1.71 16.10
N ASN A 356 2.71 0.48 16.09
CA ASN A 356 2.38 -0.27 17.30
C ASN A 356 3.09 -1.63 17.27
N ARG A 357 4.04 -1.84 18.21
CA ARG A 357 4.80 -3.08 18.32
C ARG A 357 3.91 -4.31 18.52
N ASN A 358 2.74 -4.16 19.10
CA ASN A 358 1.80 -5.26 19.35
C ASN A 358 0.89 -5.58 18.17
N SER A 359 0.73 -4.66 17.21
CA SER A 359 0.06 -4.94 15.94
C SER A 359 0.99 -5.76 15.06
N ARG A 360 0.62 -7.03 14.75
CA ARG A 360 1.60 -7.95 14.18
C ARG A 360 1.02 -9.11 13.38
N ILE A 361 1.86 -9.65 12.52
CA ILE A 361 1.68 -10.98 11.91
C ILE A 361 2.39 -12.01 12.78
N ARG A 362 1.69 -13.11 13.09
CA ARG A 362 2.22 -14.31 13.75
C ARG A 362 1.99 -15.53 12.85
N LEU A 363 2.51 -16.66 13.26
CA LEU A 363 2.20 -17.96 12.66
C LEU A 363 1.15 -18.69 13.51
N SER A 364 0.16 -19.30 12.87
CA SER A 364 -0.78 -20.24 13.50
C SER A 364 -0.16 -21.61 13.68
N ASP A 365 -0.89 -22.53 14.30
CA ASP A 365 -0.51 -23.94 14.35
C ASP A 365 -1.00 -24.73 13.11
N GLU A 366 -1.82 -24.09 12.26
CA GLU A 366 -2.29 -24.66 11.01
C GLU A 366 -1.27 -24.46 9.89
N ASN A 367 -1.06 -25.52 9.12
CA ASN A 367 -0.20 -25.50 7.94
C ASN A 367 -1.03 -25.33 6.66
N ASP A 368 -0.41 -24.74 5.66
CA ASP A 368 -0.89 -24.81 4.30
C ASP A 368 -0.49 -26.14 3.63
N ARG A 369 -0.86 -26.31 2.37
CA ARG A 369 -0.55 -27.52 1.59
C ARG A 369 0.94 -27.79 1.38
N PHE A 370 1.81 -26.82 1.59
CA PHE A 370 3.26 -26.93 1.51
C PHE A 370 3.93 -27.20 2.86
N GLY A 371 3.13 -27.31 3.93
CA GLY A 371 3.62 -27.50 5.30
C GLY A 371 4.06 -26.20 5.98
N LEU A 372 3.83 -25.04 5.36
CA LEU A 372 4.13 -23.75 5.96
C LEU A 372 2.99 -23.28 6.85
N ARG A 373 3.31 -22.81 8.05
CA ARG A 373 2.32 -22.28 9.00
C ARG A 373 1.61 -21.06 8.40
N ARG A 374 0.28 -21.00 8.59
CA ARG A 374 -0.55 -19.91 8.08
C ARG A 374 -0.34 -18.62 8.88
N PRO A 375 -0.57 -17.44 8.28
CA PRO A 375 -0.47 -16.17 9.00
C PRO A 375 -1.65 -15.97 9.95
N VAL A 376 -1.37 -15.32 11.07
CA VAL A 376 -2.37 -14.77 12.00
C VAL A 376 -2.13 -13.27 12.10
N LEU A 377 -3.12 -12.47 11.74
CA LEU A 377 -3.11 -11.04 11.93
C LEU A 377 -3.68 -10.68 13.31
N ASP A 378 -2.84 -10.08 14.16
CA ASP A 378 -3.22 -9.46 15.42
C ASP A 378 -3.12 -7.94 15.22
N TRP A 379 -4.15 -7.37 14.59
CA TRP A 379 -4.18 -5.94 14.29
C TRP A 379 -4.63 -5.13 15.48
N GLN A 380 -3.80 -4.18 15.91
CA GLN A 380 -4.05 -3.36 17.09
C GLN A 380 -3.77 -1.89 16.82
N LEU A 381 -4.69 -1.03 17.27
CA LEU A 381 -4.61 0.42 17.19
C LEU A 381 -4.21 1.02 18.53
N LEU A 382 -3.74 2.26 18.50
CA LEU A 382 -3.45 3.07 19.67
C LEU A 382 -4.50 4.18 19.86
N PRO A 383 -4.69 4.72 21.06
CA PRO A 383 -5.64 5.83 21.29
C PRO A 383 -5.38 7.05 20.40
N MET A 384 -4.13 7.28 20.00
CA MET A 384 -3.73 8.39 19.14
C MET A 384 -4.30 8.25 17.71
N ASP A 385 -4.55 7.04 17.23
CA ASP A 385 -5.19 6.82 15.91
C ASP A 385 -6.56 7.50 15.88
N LYS A 386 -7.39 7.27 16.89
CA LYS A 386 -8.69 7.94 17.02
C LYS A 386 -8.56 9.44 17.27
N LYS A 387 -7.61 9.85 18.14
CA LYS A 387 -7.36 11.27 18.41
C LYS A 387 -7.03 12.03 17.14
N THR A 388 -6.22 11.45 16.25
CA THR A 388 -5.86 12.05 14.95
C THR A 388 -7.10 12.29 14.08
N ILE A 389 -7.91 11.25 13.89
CA ILE A 389 -9.15 11.31 13.11
C ILE A 389 -10.12 12.37 13.67
N ARG A 390 -10.38 12.30 14.97
CA ARG A 390 -11.30 13.22 15.67
C ARG A 390 -10.84 14.67 15.57
N THR A 391 -9.57 14.94 15.87
CA THR A 391 -9.03 16.31 15.87
C THR A 391 -9.12 16.93 14.47
N GLY A 392 -8.75 16.18 13.43
CA GLY A 392 -8.86 16.67 12.06
C GLY A 392 -10.32 16.92 11.63
N ALA A 393 -11.23 16.00 11.92
CA ALA A 393 -12.66 16.15 11.61
C ALA A 393 -13.26 17.39 12.25
N LEU A 394 -12.98 17.60 13.55
CA LEU A 394 -13.46 18.78 14.28
C LEU A 394 -12.87 20.09 13.75
N GLU A 395 -11.61 20.10 13.34
CA GLU A 395 -10.99 21.28 12.76
C GLU A 395 -11.60 21.63 11.40
N ILE A 396 -11.91 20.65 10.57
CA ILE A 396 -12.61 20.86 9.30
C ILE A 396 -14.03 21.38 9.54
N ALA A 397 -14.75 20.83 10.52
CA ALA A 397 -16.08 21.33 10.88
C ALA A 397 -16.03 22.81 11.37
N LYS A 398 -15.04 23.17 12.19
CA LYS A 398 -14.78 24.56 12.61
C LYS A 398 -14.43 25.45 11.41
N TYR A 399 -13.63 24.94 10.47
CA TYR A 399 -13.29 25.66 9.24
C TYR A 399 -14.54 25.99 8.42
N PHE A 400 -15.46 25.04 8.24
CA PHE A 400 -16.73 25.27 7.56
C PHE A 400 -17.57 26.37 8.24
N ALA A 401 -17.67 26.29 9.56
CA ALA A 401 -18.47 27.26 10.32
C ALA A 401 -17.86 28.66 10.31
N ARG A 402 -16.55 28.82 10.49
CA ARG A 402 -15.85 30.09 10.54
C ARG A 402 -15.87 30.86 9.20
N ASN A 403 -15.83 30.10 8.11
CA ASN A 403 -15.77 30.68 6.76
C ASN A 403 -17.14 30.72 6.06
N ASP A 404 -18.23 30.47 6.80
CA ASP A 404 -19.62 30.46 6.29
C ASP A 404 -19.78 29.56 5.02
N ILE A 405 -19.05 28.44 4.97
CA ILE A 405 -19.07 27.51 3.84
C ILE A 405 -20.35 26.69 3.86
N GLY A 406 -20.83 26.34 5.04
CA GLY A 406 -21.97 25.46 5.23
C GLY A 406 -22.06 24.89 6.65
N ARG A 407 -22.67 23.74 6.75
CA ARG A 407 -22.82 22.99 8.01
C ARG A 407 -22.27 21.58 7.84
N MET A 408 -21.73 21.06 8.93
CA MET A 408 -21.21 19.69 8.97
C MET A 408 -21.83 18.93 10.14
N LYS A 409 -22.37 17.75 9.86
CA LYS A 409 -22.80 16.80 10.87
C LYS A 409 -21.67 15.76 11.03
N ILE A 410 -20.98 15.81 12.14
CA ILE A 410 -20.00 14.79 12.54
C ILE A 410 -20.75 13.64 13.18
N LEU A 411 -20.33 12.41 12.90
CA LEU A 411 -20.91 11.19 13.49
C LEU A 411 -20.59 11.10 14.98
N ASP A 412 -21.51 10.51 15.74
CA ASP A 412 -21.46 10.50 17.21
C ASP A 412 -20.19 9.78 17.73
N TRP A 413 -19.81 8.68 17.11
CA TRP A 413 -18.59 7.96 17.49
C TRP A 413 -17.28 8.78 17.32
N VAL A 414 -17.29 9.77 16.42
CA VAL A 414 -16.16 10.70 16.27
C VAL A 414 -16.14 11.71 17.40
N LEU A 415 -17.33 12.14 17.86
CA LEU A 415 -17.49 13.17 18.90
C LEU A 415 -17.13 12.62 20.28
N ASP A 416 -17.51 11.40 20.60
CA ASP A 416 -17.21 10.77 21.87
C ASP A 416 -15.78 10.20 21.86
N GLU A 417 -14.94 10.67 22.77
CA GLU A 417 -13.55 10.21 22.91
C GLU A 417 -13.44 8.75 23.37
N ASN A 418 -14.45 8.26 24.10
CA ASN A 418 -14.46 6.92 24.67
C ASN A 418 -15.04 5.88 23.70
N ASP A 419 -15.82 6.29 22.70
CA ASP A 419 -16.31 5.37 21.69
C ASP A 419 -15.16 4.78 20.89
N PRO A 420 -15.09 3.45 20.70
CA PRO A 420 -14.05 2.87 19.85
C PRO A 420 -14.25 3.30 18.38
N LEU A 421 -13.20 3.20 17.59
CA LEU A 421 -13.34 3.27 16.12
C LEU A 421 -14.29 2.14 15.70
N PRO A 422 -15.33 2.43 14.91
CA PRO A 422 -16.31 1.41 14.54
C PRO A 422 -15.65 0.26 13.78
N PRO A 423 -16.06 -0.98 14.01
CA PRO A 423 -15.75 -2.07 13.11
C PRO A 423 -16.44 -1.76 11.77
N GLY A 424 -15.70 -1.69 10.68
CA GLY A 424 -16.26 -1.18 9.43
C GLY A 424 -16.85 -2.22 8.50
N ILE A 425 -16.70 -3.51 8.81
CA ILE A 425 -17.06 -4.59 7.88
C ILE A 425 -18.57 -4.80 7.79
N ASP A 426 -19.29 -4.75 8.91
CA ASP A 426 -20.72 -5.05 8.96
C ASP A 426 -21.65 -4.00 8.32
N LYS A 427 -21.15 -2.83 7.98
CA LYS A 427 -21.97 -1.71 7.48
C LYS A 427 -21.60 -1.23 6.08
N GLY A 428 -20.79 -2.01 5.35
CA GLY A 428 -20.30 -1.60 4.02
C GLY A 428 -19.31 -0.43 4.07
N GLU A 429 -18.80 -0.07 5.24
CA GLU A 429 -17.72 0.90 5.39
C GLU A 429 -16.37 0.18 5.25
N GLN A 430 -15.49 0.74 4.45
CA GLN A 430 -14.14 0.21 4.30
C GLN A 430 -13.29 0.59 5.52
N VAL A 431 -12.79 -0.41 6.27
CA VAL A 431 -12.01 -0.20 7.51
C VAL A 431 -10.55 0.11 7.22
N GLY A 432 -10.05 -0.34 6.07
CA GLY A 432 -8.66 -0.17 5.65
C GLY A 432 -8.54 -0.04 4.14
N GLY A 433 -7.36 0.35 3.68
CA GLY A 433 -7.02 0.51 2.27
C GLY A 433 -6.49 -0.76 1.61
N ASN A 434 -6.41 -1.86 2.35
CA ASN A 434 -5.63 -3.06 2.02
C ASN A 434 -4.14 -2.73 1.83
N HIS A 435 -3.65 -1.80 2.63
CA HIS A 435 -2.29 -1.27 2.60
C HIS A 435 -1.43 -1.90 3.71
N HIS A 436 -1.03 -3.16 3.52
CA HIS A 436 -0.25 -3.90 4.51
C HIS A 436 1.20 -3.42 4.55
N MET A 437 1.64 -2.88 5.69
CA MET A 437 2.94 -2.20 5.83
C MET A 437 3.63 -2.56 7.15
N GLY A 438 4.95 -2.33 7.24
CA GLY A 438 5.70 -2.27 8.49
C GLY A 438 6.26 -3.57 9.03
N THR A 439 5.82 -4.73 8.59
CA THR A 439 6.08 -6.05 9.20
C THR A 439 7.54 -6.52 9.12
N THR A 440 8.37 -5.85 8.35
CA THR A 440 9.84 -6.04 8.27
C THR A 440 10.53 -4.69 8.21
N ARG A 441 10.09 -3.77 9.10
CA ARG A 441 10.47 -2.35 9.09
C ARG A 441 11.97 -2.11 9.01
N MET A 442 12.38 -1.01 8.39
CA MET A 442 13.75 -0.52 8.45
C MET A 442 14.12 -0.09 9.88
N GLY A 443 15.39 -0.20 10.22
CA GLY A 443 15.94 0.32 11.46
C GLY A 443 17.37 0.81 11.31
N ALA A 444 17.81 1.63 12.25
CA ALA A 444 19.21 2.03 12.35
C ALA A 444 20.10 0.89 12.87
N SER A 445 19.51 -0.05 13.58
CA SER A 445 20.15 -1.24 14.13
C SER A 445 19.22 -2.44 14.11
N ARG A 446 19.75 -3.63 14.38
CA ARG A 446 18.96 -4.87 14.49
C ARG A 446 17.97 -4.86 15.67
N GLN A 447 18.14 -3.97 16.64
CA GLN A 447 17.21 -3.77 17.75
C GLN A 447 16.00 -2.94 17.36
N ASP A 448 16.11 -2.13 16.28
CA ASP A 448 15.09 -1.17 15.85
C ASP A 448 14.34 -1.64 14.60
N GLY A 449 14.92 -2.55 13.83
CA GLY A 449 14.35 -3.02 12.58
C GLY A 449 14.83 -4.39 12.13
N VAL A 450 14.17 -4.90 11.09
CA VAL A 450 14.50 -6.18 10.43
C VAL A 450 15.52 -5.95 9.31
N VAL A 451 15.44 -4.83 8.64
CA VAL A 451 16.36 -4.44 7.56
C VAL A 451 17.03 -3.11 7.84
N ASP A 452 18.22 -2.94 7.27
CA ASP A 452 18.96 -1.68 7.32
C ASP A 452 18.39 -0.64 6.34
N ARG A 453 19.04 0.54 6.29
CA ARG A 453 18.63 1.64 5.40
C ARG A 453 18.63 1.27 3.91
N ASP A 454 19.37 0.23 3.51
CA ASP A 454 19.46 -0.24 2.13
C ASP A 454 18.59 -1.47 1.86
N CYS A 455 17.59 -1.70 2.73
CA CYS A 455 16.68 -2.83 2.69
C CYS A 455 17.38 -4.20 2.86
N ARG A 456 18.64 -4.24 3.28
CA ARG A 456 19.37 -5.48 3.54
C ARG A 456 19.02 -6.00 4.92
N MET A 457 18.75 -7.30 5.02
CA MET A 457 18.45 -7.95 6.29
C MET A 457 19.64 -7.89 7.25
N PHE A 458 19.39 -7.49 8.49
CA PHE A 458 20.41 -7.53 9.51
C PHE A 458 20.87 -8.97 9.78
N GLY A 459 22.18 -9.18 9.75
CA GLY A 459 22.79 -10.50 9.98
C GLY A 459 22.85 -11.41 8.77
N VAL A 460 22.31 -11.01 7.60
CA VAL A 460 22.40 -11.77 6.34
C VAL A 460 22.84 -10.86 5.20
N GLU A 461 24.08 -11.01 4.75
CA GLU A 461 24.71 -10.04 3.85
C GLU A 461 24.11 -9.94 2.46
N ASN A 462 23.52 -11.02 1.94
CA ASN A 462 23.03 -11.11 0.57
C ASN A 462 21.51 -11.27 0.45
N LEU A 463 20.75 -10.99 1.54
CA LEU A 463 19.30 -11.03 1.55
C LEU A 463 18.72 -9.63 1.75
N TYR A 464 17.80 -9.26 0.88
CA TYR A 464 17.13 -7.97 0.88
C TYR A 464 15.60 -8.16 0.95
N VAL A 465 14.91 -7.16 1.48
CA VAL A 465 13.43 -7.15 1.54
C VAL A 465 12.91 -5.94 0.77
N ALA A 466 12.00 -6.15 -0.16
CA ALA A 466 11.38 -5.10 -0.95
C ALA A 466 9.86 -5.03 -0.71
N GLY A 467 9.29 -3.85 -0.90
CA GLY A 467 7.86 -3.59 -0.74
C GLY A 467 7.52 -2.81 0.53
N SER A 468 6.23 -2.70 0.83
CA SER A 468 5.73 -1.88 1.94
C SER A 468 6.01 -2.44 3.34
N SER A 469 6.41 -3.70 3.44
CA SER A 469 6.76 -4.29 4.73
C SER A 469 7.93 -3.59 5.44
N VAL A 470 8.80 -2.89 4.67
CA VAL A 470 9.96 -2.18 5.24
C VAL A 470 9.64 -0.78 5.79
N PHE A 471 8.40 -0.31 5.67
CA PHE A 471 8.00 1.02 6.12
C PHE A 471 8.09 1.15 7.65
N CYS A 472 8.53 2.33 8.13
CA CYS A 472 8.62 2.65 9.55
C CYS A 472 7.40 3.42 10.06
N THR A 473 6.94 4.36 9.25
CA THR A 473 5.69 5.14 9.37
C THR A 473 5.04 5.17 8.00
N VAL A 474 3.78 5.48 7.92
CA VAL A 474 3.02 5.30 6.68
C VAL A 474 2.39 6.59 6.16
N GLY A 475 2.36 7.65 6.98
CA GLY A 475 1.66 8.88 6.62
C GLY A 475 0.21 8.61 6.20
N HIS A 476 -0.28 9.43 5.29
CA HIS A 476 -1.59 9.20 4.63
C HIS A 476 -1.46 8.86 3.13
N ALA A 477 -0.23 8.68 2.66
CA ALA A 477 0.07 8.42 1.27
C ALA A 477 -0.11 6.94 0.92
N HIS A 478 -0.84 6.63 -0.16
CA HIS A 478 -0.96 5.26 -0.62
C HIS A 478 0.41 4.65 -0.94
N PRO A 479 0.73 3.42 -0.53
CA PRO A 479 2.10 2.92 -0.46
C PRO A 479 2.78 2.68 -1.81
N THR A 480 2.01 2.50 -2.90
CA THR A 480 2.54 1.99 -4.17
C THR A 480 3.62 2.90 -4.76
N LEU A 481 3.46 4.23 -4.72
CA LEU A 481 4.48 5.17 -5.22
C LEU A 481 5.79 5.03 -4.42
N THR A 482 5.71 4.96 -3.10
CA THR A 482 6.89 4.79 -2.24
C THR A 482 7.53 3.41 -2.42
N ILE A 483 6.72 2.35 -2.67
CA ILE A 483 7.25 1.02 -3.04
C ILE A 483 8.12 1.11 -4.30
N VAL A 484 7.64 1.82 -5.34
CA VAL A 484 8.41 2.00 -6.58
C VAL A 484 9.69 2.79 -6.33
N GLN A 485 9.62 3.90 -5.59
CA GLN A 485 10.81 4.70 -5.24
C GLN A 485 11.86 3.88 -4.47
N LEU A 486 11.42 3.09 -3.48
CA LEU A 486 12.33 2.22 -2.71
C LEU A 486 12.90 1.08 -3.55
N ALA A 487 12.12 0.53 -4.50
CA ALA A 487 12.63 -0.47 -5.44
C ALA A 487 13.71 0.12 -6.36
N LEU A 488 13.51 1.34 -6.85
CA LEU A 488 14.52 2.05 -7.66
C LEU A 488 15.78 2.37 -6.85
N ARG A 489 15.61 2.78 -5.60
CA ARG A 489 16.74 2.99 -4.68
C ARG A 489 17.51 1.69 -4.41
N LEU A 490 16.78 0.59 -4.19
CA LEU A 490 17.39 -0.74 -4.01
C LEU A 490 18.09 -1.22 -5.28
N ARG A 491 17.54 -0.96 -6.48
CA ARG A 491 18.22 -1.19 -7.76
C ARG A 491 19.60 -0.54 -7.79
N ASP A 492 19.68 0.74 -7.44
CA ASP A 492 20.97 1.46 -7.48
C ASP A 492 21.97 0.95 -6.44
N HIS A 493 21.49 0.46 -5.30
CA HIS A 493 22.34 -0.23 -4.33
C HIS A 493 22.84 -1.59 -4.84
N LEU A 494 21.97 -2.38 -5.49
CA LEU A 494 22.31 -3.71 -6.01
C LEU A 494 23.15 -3.66 -7.29
N ALA A 495 22.98 -2.62 -8.12
CA ALA A 495 23.68 -2.41 -9.37
C ALA A 495 23.96 -0.90 -9.57
N PRO A 496 25.01 -0.35 -8.94
CA PRO A 496 25.41 1.03 -9.16
C PRO A 496 25.61 1.33 -10.65
N ALA A 497 25.33 2.60 -11.05
CA ALA A 497 25.40 3.04 -12.45
C ALA A 497 26.84 3.07 -13.00
#